data_97cf1854d26c0cc31dc4b76e7bd09f64
#
_entry.id   97cf1854d26c0cc31dc4b76e7bd09f64
#
_cell.length_a   1.000
_cell.length_b   1.000
_cell.length_c   1.000
_cell.angle_alpha   90.00
_cell.angle_beta   90.00
_cell.angle_gamma   90.00
#
_symmetry.space_group_name_H-M   'P 1'
#
loop_
_entity.id
_entity.type
_entity.pdbx_description
1 polymer ?
#
loop_
_entity_poly.entity_id
_entity_poly.type
_entity_poly.pdbx_seq_one_letter_code
_entity_poly.pdbx_strand_id
1 'polypeptide(L)'
;MAIEENIKTSKKDKKSPPMLHVLRSFDINRPGLSINKLNGGVLGGTLSKGTFSIDEDIEIRPGHLNKKTNKYEPIYSKISSLGSSAGLMESVNPGGLIAVGTKLDPSLTKSDSLVGAVVGYPNEVADTHENLDVKIDLFDVAIGSPDMIKVDKIKNKEALRLNAGTAITAGLVTNVKNDIVTIALRRPITAEYNSRIAISRRLGDRWRLIGVGVIS
;
A
#
# COMPACT_ATOMS: atom_id res chain seq x y z
N MET A 1 32.50 9.16 1.99
CA MET A 1 31.56 10.05 2.73
C MET A 1 31.02 9.30 3.94
N ALA A 2 30.86 9.96 5.11
CA ALA A 2 30.44 9.28 6.36
C ALA A 2 29.15 8.44 6.25
N ILE A 3 28.21 8.81 5.40
CA ILE A 3 26.97 8.03 5.17
C ILE A 3 27.26 6.71 4.47
N GLU A 4 28.05 6.72 3.40
CA GLU A 4 28.39 5.50 2.64
C GLU A 4 29.26 4.53 3.43
N GLU A 5 30.11 5.04 4.32
CA GLU A 5 30.97 4.25 5.20
C GLU A 5 30.20 3.57 6.33
N ASN A 6 29.14 4.21 6.84
CA ASN A 6 28.40 3.74 8.02
C ASN A 6 27.05 3.09 7.71
N ILE A 7 26.45 3.38 6.54
CA ILE A 7 25.17 2.83 6.13
C ILE A 7 25.33 1.86 4.98
N LYS A 8 25.21 0.56 5.27
CA LYS A 8 25.26 -0.48 4.24
C LYS A 8 24.03 -0.37 3.34
N THR A 9 24.25 -0.27 2.02
CA THR A 9 23.17 -0.37 1.03
C THR A 9 22.45 -1.70 1.19
N SER A 10 21.14 -1.69 1.35
CA SER A 10 20.33 -2.90 1.44
C SER A 10 20.41 -3.71 0.13
N LYS A 11 20.53 -5.03 0.24
CA LYS A 11 20.48 -5.91 -0.93
C LYS A 11 19.07 -5.86 -1.54
N LYS A 12 19.01 -5.57 -2.84
CA LYS A 12 17.75 -5.57 -3.59
C LYS A 12 17.38 -7.00 -3.96
N ASP A 13 16.21 -7.45 -3.52
CA ASP A 13 15.66 -8.75 -3.90
C ASP A 13 15.01 -8.66 -5.29
N LYS A 14 15.70 -9.22 -6.28
CA LYS A 14 15.25 -9.26 -7.68
C LYS A 14 14.62 -10.59 -8.07
N LYS A 15 14.72 -11.61 -7.21
CA LYS A 15 14.34 -13.01 -7.55
C LYS A 15 12.96 -13.39 -7.04
N SER A 16 12.50 -12.75 -5.98
CA SER A 16 11.16 -12.97 -5.45
C SER A 16 10.08 -12.44 -6.42
N PRO A 17 8.85 -12.93 -6.31
CA PRO A 17 7.71 -12.35 -7.03
C PRO A 17 7.64 -10.84 -6.84
N PRO A 18 7.34 -10.07 -7.89
CA PRO A 18 7.36 -8.63 -7.82
C PRO A 18 6.27 -8.08 -6.89
N MET A 19 6.62 -7.04 -6.14
CA MET A 19 5.70 -6.33 -5.27
C MET A 19 5.89 -4.82 -5.44
N LEU A 20 4.93 -4.18 -6.09
CA LEU A 20 4.86 -2.73 -6.25
C LEU A 20 3.83 -2.15 -5.28
N HIS A 21 4.24 -1.22 -4.47
CA HIS A 21 3.33 -0.41 -3.64
C HIS A 21 2.90 0.84 -4.39
N VAL A 22 1.60 0.98 -4.65
CA VAL A 22 1.05 2.11 -5.40
C VAL A 22 0.97 3.35 -4.51
N LEU A 23 1.67 4.40 -4.92
CA LEU A 23 1.68 5.73 -4.29
C LEU A 23 0.77 6.72 -5.01
N ARG A 24 0.62 6.56 -6.31
CA ARG A 24 -0.22 7.40 -7.17
C ARG A 24 -0.90 6.55 -8.23
N SER A 25 -2.09 6.96 -8.64
CA SER A 25 -2.72 6.43 -9.86
C SER A 25 -3.42 7.55 -10.61
N PHE A 26 -3.31 7.56 -11.94
CA PHE A 26 -3.82 8.67 -12.75
C PHE A 26 -4.11 8.29 -14.18
N ASP A 27 -4.99 9.06 -14.77
CA ASP A 27 -5.32 9.06 -16.20
C ASP A 27 -4.43 10.09 -16.91
N ILE A 28 -3.72 9.67 -17.96
CA ILE A 28 -2.81 10.53 -18.75
C ILE A 28 -3.47 11.04 -20.03
N ASN A 29 -4.72 10.69 -20.27
CA ASN A 29 -5.42 11.04 -21.50
C ASN A 29 -5.88 12.50 -21.47
N ARG A 30 -5.74 13.17 -22.62
CA ARG A 30 -6.27 14.52 -22.77
C ARG A 30 -7.80 14.47 -22.93
N PRO A 31 -8.55 15.43 -22.39
CA PRO A 31 -9.98 15.53 -22.65
C PRO A 31 -10.29 15.58 -24.14
N GLY A 32 -11.35 14.87 -24.55
CA GLY A 32 -11.80 14.86 -25.94
C GLY A 32 -11.13 13.82 -26.86
N LEU A 33 -10.24 12.96 -26.34
CA LEU A 33 -9.72 11.84 -27.11
C LEU A 33 -10.84 10.82 -27.39
N SER A 34 -10.84 10.27 -28.59
CA SER A 34 -11.72 9.15 -28.93
C SER A 34 -11.33 7.89 -28.18
N ILE A 35 -12.31 7.04 -27.84
CA ILE A 35 -12.13 5.82 -27.05
C ILE A 35 -11.00 4.93 -27.59
N ASN A 36 -10.90 4.81 -28.90
CA ASN A 36 -9.88 3.97 -29.57
C ASN A 36 -8.44 4.52 -29.48
N LYS A 37 -8.26 5.75 -28.98
CA LYS A 37 -6.95 6.40 -28.81
C LYS A 37 -6.58 6.59 -27.34
N LEU A 38 -7.39 6.08 -26.43
CA LEU A 38 -7.09 6.17 -25.01
C LEU A 38 -5.92 5.26 -24.63
N ASN A 39 -4.98 5.82 -23.90
CA ASN A 39 -3.99 5.05 -23.17
C ASN A 39 -4.63 4.48 -21.92
N GLY A 40 -4.18 3.33 -21.49
CA GLY A 40 -4.59 2.76 -20.21
C GLY A 40 -4.13 3.59 -19.01
N GLY A 41 -4.72 3.30 -17.86
CA GLY A 41 -4.36 3.99 -16.63
C GLY A 41 -2.91 3.74 -16.19
N VAL A 42 -2.34 4.69 -15.47
CA VAL A 42 -0.94 4.64 -14.99
C VAL A 42 -0.90 4.51 -13.47
N LEU A 43 -0.01 3.64 -13.00
CA LEU A 43 0.30 3.45 -11.58
C LEU A 43 1.72 3.96 -11.31
N GLY A 44 1.86 4.83 -10.34
CA GLY A 44 3.15 5.30 -9.84
C GLY A 44 3.44 4.72 -8.47
N GLY A 45 4.64 4.22 -8.25
CA GLY A 45 4.95 3.59 -6.96
C GLY A 45 6.38 3.14 -6.81
N THR A 46 6.61 2.33 -5.79
CA THR A 46 7.92 1.74 -5.49
C THR A 46 7.86 0.23 -5.58
N LEU A 47 8.72 -0.34 -6.42
CA LEU A 47 8.94 -1.78 -6.47
C LEU A 47 9.84 -2.17 -5.30
N SER A 48 9.29 -2.92 -4.34
CA SER A 48 10.01 -3.34 -3.14
C SER A 48 10.85 -4.59 -3.35
N LYS A 49 10.38 -5.51 -4.19
CA LYS A 49 11.06 -6.76 -4.58
C LYS A 49 10.62 -7.20 -5.97
N GLY A 50 11.35 -8.16 -6.54
CA GLY A 50 11.09 -8.73 -7.85
C GLY A 50 11.46 -7.81 -9.01
N THR A 51 11.03 -8.16 -10.20
CA THR A 51 11.28 -7.42 -11.45
C THR A 51 10.00 -7.40 -12.26
N PHE A 52 9.68 -6.28 -12.90
CA PHE A 52 8.63 -6.20 -13.91
C PHE A 52 9.21 -5.94 -15.29
N SER A 53 8.59 -6.54 -16.32
CA SER A 53 8.89 -6.30 -17.74
C SER A 53 7.62 -5.89 -18.48
N ILE A 54 7.79 -5.29 -19.65
CA ILE A 54 6.67 -4.95 -20.54
C ILE A 54 5.95 -6.24 -20.98
N ASP A 55 4.65 -6.14 -21.22
CA ASP A 55 3.75 -7.23 -21.63
C ASP A 55 3.50 -8.33 -20.57
N GLU A 56 3.96 -8.17 -19.35
CA GLU A 56 3.60 -9.07 -18.24
C GLU A 56 2.18 -8.80 -17.72
N ASP A 57 1.51 -9.90 -17.32
CA ASP A 57 0.22 -9.83 -16.65
C ASP A 57 0.39 -9.47 -15.18
N ILE A 58 -0.49 -8.61 -14.68
CA ILE A 58 -0.45 -8.12 -13.30
C ILE A 58 -1.81 -8.23 -12.62
N GLU A 59 -1.75 -8.44 -11.32
CA GLU A 59 -2.89 -8.40 -10.41
C GLU A 59 -2.71 -7.25 -9.43
N ILE A 60 -3.78 -6.50 -9.17
CA ILE A 60 -3.82 -5.34 -8.30
C ILE A 60 -4.80 -5.63 -7.16
N ARG A 61 -4.31 -5.67 -5.91
CA ARG A 61 -5.12 -5.91 -4.72
C ARG A 61 -5.05 -4.72 -3.75
N PRO A 62 -6.11 -4.47 -2.98
CA PRO A 62 -7.39 -5.17 -2.88
C PRO A 62 -8.28 -5.01 -4.12
N GLY A 63 -7.89 -4.15 -5.09
CA GLY A 63 -8.63 -3.91 -6.29
C GLY A 63 -9.72 -2.84 -6.13
N HIS A 64 -10.90 -3.06 -6.70
CA HIS A 64 -11.99 -2.10 -6.68
C HIS A 64 -13.17 -2.61 -5.84
N LEU A 65 -13.93 -1.67 -5.27
CA LEU A 65 -15.15 -2.00 -4.53
C LEU A 65 -16.29 -2.29 -5.51
N ASN A 66 -16.75 -3.54 -5.52
CA ASN A 66 -17.97 -3.90 -6.21
C ASN A 66 -19.18 -3.43 -5.39
N LYS A 67 -19.88 -2.41 -5.89
CA LYS A 67 -21.01 -1.79 -5.20
C LYS A 67 -22.22 -2.71 -5.00
N LYS A 68 -22.33 -3.79 -5.79
CA LYS A 68 -23.44 -4.75 -5.67
C LYS A 68 -23.19 -5.74 -4.55
N THR A 69 -21.97 -6.26 -4.44
CA THR A 69 -21.58 -7.24 -3.43
C THR A 69 -21.02 -6.61 -2.16
N ASN A 70 -20.68 -5.31 -2.21
CA ASN A 70 -19.97 -4.56 -1.17
C ASN A 70 -18.63 -5.22 -0.78
N LYS A 71 -17.98 -5.89 -1.72
CA LYS A 71 -16.68 -6.53 -1.54
C LYS A 71 -15.65 -5.94 -2.49
N TYR A 72 -14.40 -5.96 -2.06
CA TYR A 72 -13.28 -5.62 -2.93
C TYR A 72 -12.93 -6.82 -3.81
N GLU A 73 -12.74 -6.56 -5.09
CA GLU A 73 -12.40 -7.57 -6.10
C GLU A 73 -11.07 -7.20 -6.76
N PRO A 74 -10.13 -8.15 -6.90
CA PRO A 74 -8.87 -7.91 -7.59
C PRO A 74 -9.09 -7.38 -9.00
N ILE A 75 -8.16 -6.56 -9.47
CA ILE A 75 -8.15 -6.05 -10.84
C ILE A 75 -6.99 -6.70 -11.58
N TYR A 76 -7.25 -7.23 -12.76
CA TYR A 76 -6.23 -7.82 -13.62
C TYR A 76 -5.95 -6.91 -14.81
N SER A 77 -4.69 -6.83 -15.21
CA SER A 77 -4.26 -6.02 -16.34
C SER A 77 -2.94 -6.55 -16.92
N LYS A 78 -2.43 -5.82 -17.89
CA LYS A 78 -1.13 -6.08 -18.50
C LYS A 78 -0.30 -4.79 -18.50
N ILE A 79 1.00 -4.92 -18.28
CA ILE A 79 1.95 -3.80 -18.36
C ILE A 79 2.09 -3.39 -19.84
N SER A 80 1.82 -2.13 -20.13
CA SER A 80 1.99 -1.55 -21.49
C SER A 80 3.25 -0.71 -21.64
N SER A 81 3.76 -0.15 -20.54
CA SER A 81 5.00 0.61 -20.52
C SER A 81 5.56 0.69 -19.11
N LEU A 82 6.86 0.87 -19.02
CA LEU A 82 7.58 1.08 -17.76
C LEU A 82 8.44 2.33 -17.89
N GLY A 83 8.52 3.11 -16.81
CA GLY A 83 9.33 4.33 -16.79
C GLY A 83 9.84 4.69 -15.40
N SER A 84 10.88 5.48 -15.38
CA SER A 84 11.46 6.09 -14.19
C SER A 84 11.92 7.52 -14.50
N SER A 85 12.58 8.18 -13.56
CA SER A 85 13.24 9.47 -13.83
C SER A 85 14.30 9.41 -14.92
N ALA A 86 14.81 8.23 -15.27
CA ALA A 86 15.77 8.01 -16.34
C ALA A 86 15.14 7.83 -17.74
N GLY A 87 13.80 7.79 -17.81
CA GLY A 87 13.03 7.60 -19.05
C GLY A 87 12.30 6.25 -19.11
N LEU A 88 11.91 5.85 -20.32
CA LEU A 88 11.25 4.57 -20.58
C LEU A 88 12.24 3.41 -20.49
N MET A 89 11.76 2.26 -20.02
CA MET A 89 12.55 1.06 -19.75
C MET A 89 11.78 -0.19 -20.21
N GLU A 90 12.49 -1.24 -20.62
CA GLU A 90 11.88 -2.54 -20.93
C GLU A 90 11.60 -3.36 -19.68
N SER A 91 12.41 -3.18 -18.64
CA SER A 91 12.23 -3.82 -17.34
C SER A 91 12.66 -2.91 -16.21
N VAL A 92 12.09 -3.13 -15.02
CA VAL A 92 12.40 -2.38 -13.80
C VAL A 92 12.72 -3.31 -12.65
N ASN A 93 13.68 -2.88 -11.83
CA ASN A 93 14.17 -3.59 -10.64
C ASN A 93 13.84 -2.79 -9.37
N PRO A 94 13.92 -3.40 -8.17
CA PRO A 94 13.66 -2.70 -6.92
C PRO A 94 14.54 -1.45 -6.73
N GLY A 95 13.93 -0.38 -6.29
CA GLY A 95 14.58 0.89 -5.94
C GLY A 95 14.11 2.06 -6.77
N GLY A 96 13.82 3.16 -6.10
CA GLY A 96 13.31 4.39 -6.68
C GLY A 96 11.82 4.32 -7.03
N LEU A 97 11.34 5.44 -7.58
CA LEU A 97 9.96 5.55 -8.07
C LEU A 97 9.89 5.12 -9.52
N ILE A 98 8.88 4.35 -9.84
CA ILE A 98 8.58 3.88 -11.18
C ILE A 98 7.15 4.23 -11.57
N ALA A 99 6.92 4.39 -12.86
CA ALA A 99 5.61 4.50 -13.47
C ALA A 99 5.34 3.22 -14.28
N VAL A 100 4.19 2.62 -14.06
CA VAL A 100 3.71 1.43 -14.75
C VAL A 100 2.47 1.83 -15.56
N GLY A 101 2.62 1.95 -16.86
CA GLY A 101 1.48 2.06 -17.78
C GLY A 101 0.80 0.71 -17.91
N THR A 102 -0.51 0.71 -17.91
CA THR A 102 -1.31 -0.53 -17.92
C THR A 102 -2.31 -0.53 -19.06
N LYS A 103 -3.00 -1.66 -19.27
CA LYS A 103 -4.18 -1.76 -20.15
C LYS A 103 -5.51 -1.56 -19.39
N LEU A 104 -5.47 -1.01 -18.18
CA LEU A 104 -6.66 -0.69 -17.41
C LEU A 104 -7.49 0.40 -18.08
N ASP A 105 -8.81 0.34 -17.89
CA ASP A 105 -9.66 1.50 -18.16
C ASP A 105 -9.15 2.69 -17.33
N PRO A 106 -8.85 3.84 -17.97
CA PRO A 106 -8.30 5.00 -17.28
C PRO A 106 -9.17 5.50 -16.12
N SER A 107 -10.47 5.26 -16.17
CA SER A 107 -11.41 5.63 -15.11
C SER A 107 -11.09 4.96 -13.77
N LEU A 108 -10.48 3.76 -13.80
CA LEU A 108 -10.08 3.01 -12.61
C LEU A 108 -8.85 3.61 -11.90
N THR A 109 -8.05 4.40 -12.61
CA THR A 109 -6.84 5.01 -12.04
C THR A 109 -6.99 6.50 -11.74
N LYS A 110 -8.13 7.08 -12.11
CA LYS A 110 -8.40 8.50 -11.95
C LYS A 110 -8.46 8.91 -10.48
N SER A 111 -7.95 10.09 -10.19
CA SER A 111 -8.01 10.71 -8.84
C SER A 111 -7.40 9.84 -7.73
N ASP A 112 -6.28 9.19 -8.02
CA ASP A 112 -5.56 8.36 -7.04
C ASP A 112 -6.40 7.20 -6.45
N SER A 113 -7.39 6.69 -7.20
CA SER A 113 -8.34 5.65 -6.72
C SER A 113 -7.66 4.34 -6.30
N LEU A 114 -6.48 4.03 -6.84
CA LEU A 114 -5.71 2.82 -6.53
C LEU A 114 -4.54 3.05 -5.56
N VAL A 115 -4.44 4.22 -4.94
CA VAL A 115 -3.43 4.47 -3.90
C VAL A 115 -3.60 3.51 -2.74
N GLY A 116 -2.49 2.95 -2.27
CA GLY A 116 -2.46 1.93 -1.22
C GLY A 116 -2.66 0.50 -1.72
N ALA A 117 -2.88 0.31 -3.02
CA ALA A 117 -2.89 -1.02 -3.61
C ALA A 117 -1.47 -1.60 -3.72
N VAL A 118 -1.42 -2.93 -3.82
CA VAL A 118 -0.22 -3.71 -4.10
C VAL A 118 -0.41 -4.39 -5.46
N VAL A 119 0.63 -4.36 -6.28
CA VAL A 119 0.65 -4.97 -7.61
C VAL A 119 1.74 -6.04 -7.66
N GLY A 120 1.40 -7.18 -8.22
CA GLY A 120 2.31 -8.30 -8.45
C GLY A 120 1.84 -9.18 -9.60
N TYR A 121 2.43 -10.36 -9.75
CA TYR A 121 1.94 -11.35 -10.71
C TYR A 121 0.62 -11.97 -10.24
N PRO A 122 -0.24 -12.40 -11.18
CA PRO A 122 -1.50 -13.06 -10.83
C PRO A 122 -1.28 -14.26 -9.89
N ASN A 123 -2.05 -14.29 -8.81
CA ASN A 123 -1.99 -15.29 -7.72
C ASN A 123 -0.70 -15.26 -6.86
N GLU A 124 0.20 -14.31 -7.06
CA GLU A 124 1.43 -14.15 -6.27
C GLU A 124 1.43 -12.87 -5.42
N VAL A 125 0.36 -12.08 -5.51
CA VAL A 125 0.16 -10.91 -4.66
C VAL A 125 -0.21 -11.35 -3.25
N ALA A 126 0.32 -10.66 -2.25
CA ALA A 126 0.01 -10.89 -0.84
C ALA A 126 -1.52 -10.88 -0.56
N ASP A 127 -1.90 -11.48 0.55
CA ASP A 127 -3.31 -11.59 0.93
C ASP A 127 -3.94 -10.24 1.24
N THR A 128 -5.25 -10.16 0.96
CA THR A 128 -6.08 -9.02 1.31
C THR A 128 -6.81 -9.29 2.61
N HIS A 129 -6.63 -8.42 3.58
CA HIS A 129 -7.17 -8.55 4.93
C HIS A 129 -8.31 -7.56 5.15
N GLU A 130 -9.49 -8.06 5.51
CA GLU A 130 -10.62 -7.25 6.03
C GLU A 130 -10.52 -7.09 7.56
N ASN A 131 -9.90 -8.06 8.21
CA ASN A 131 -9.55 -8.06 9.64
C ASN A 131 -8.06 -8.33 9.78
N LEU A 132 -7.43 -7.68 10.73
CA LEU A 132 -6.02 -7.88 11.06
C LEU A 132 -5.85 -8.31 12.50
N ASP A 133 -5.09 -9.36 12.71
CA ASP A 133 -4.47 -9.63 13.99
C ASP A 133 -3.08 -9.01 14.00
N VAL A 134 -2.84 -8.16 14.98
CA VAL A 134 -1.64 -7.33 15.04
C VAL A 134 -1.00 -7.48 16.42
N LYS A 135 0.23 -7.92 16.44
CA LYS A 135 1.07 -7.84 17.62
C LYS A 135 1.57 -6.41 17.77
N ILE A 136 1.18 -5.76 18.88
CA ILE A 136 1.37 -4.32 19.07
C ILE A 136 2.55 -4.03 19.97
N ASP A 137 3.31 -3.00 19.62
CA ASP A 137 4.33 -2.36 20.44
C ASP A 137 4.02 -0.86 20.54
N LEU A 138 3.57 -0.43 21.73
CA LEU A 138 3.16 0.96 21.98
C LEU A 138 4.35 1.77 22.49
N PHE A 139 4.41 3.02 22.05
CA PHE A 139 5.36 4.00 22.55
C PHE A 139 4.93 4.51 23.94
N ASP A 140 5.87 4.99 24.72
CA ASP A 140 5.57 5.65 26.01
C ASP A 140 4.77 6.94 25.81
N VAL A 141 5.06 7.67 24.73
CA VAL A 141 4.50 8.99 24.42
C VAL A 141 4.03 9.04 22.96
N ALA A 142 2.90 9.69 22.73
CA ALA A 142 2.37 9.90 21.37
C ALA A 142 3.27 10.85 20.57
N ILE A 143 3.73 10.40 19.41
CA ILE A 143 4.67 11.18 18.59
C ILE A 143 3.99 12.43 18.02
N GLY A 144 4.68 13.56 18.19
CA GLY A 144 4.21 14.86 17.70
C GLY A 144 3.09 15.50 18.54
N SER A 145 2.87 15.03 19.77
CA SER A 145 2.03 15.73 20.73
C SER A 145 2.86 16.82 21.45
N PRO A 146 2.36 18.06 21.55
CA PRO A 146 3.08 19.14 22.23
C PRO A 146 3.32 18.85 23.71
N ASP A 147 2.37 18.16 24.36
CA ASP A 147 2.33 17.95 25.80
C ASP A 147 2.89 16.57 26.21
N MET A 148 3.65 15.90 25.33
CA MET A 148 4.21 14.56 25.59
C MET A 148 3.15 13.60 26.14
N ILE A 149 1.97 13.53 25.50
CA ILE A 149 0.83 12.74 25.97
C ILE A 149 1.22 11.27 26.08
N LYS A 150 1.09 10.71 27.29
CA LYS A 150 1.35 9.31 27.57
C LYS A 150 0.39 8.42 26.78
N VAL A 151 0.89 7.32 26.21
CA VAL A 151 0.08 6.37 25.46
C VAL A 151 -0.53 5.33 26.39
N ASP A 152 -1.84 5.33 26.50
CA ASP A 152 -2.58 4.29 27.21
C ASP A 152 -2.73 3.02 26.37
N LYS A 153 -2.96 1.88 27.02
CA LYS A 153 -3.27 0.61 26.36
C LYS A 153 -4.48 0.74 25.43
N ILE A 154 -4.46 0.01 24.33
CA ILE A 154 -5.57 -0.06 23.38
C ILE A 154 -6.75 -0.79 24.03
N LYS A 155 -7.96 -0.32 23.74
CA LYS A 155 -9.22 -0.84 24.29
C LYS A 155 -10.11 -1.40 23.19
N ASN A 156 -10.99 -2.33 23.56
CA ASN A 156 -12.05 -2.80 22.67
C ASN A 156 -12.95 -1.63 22.22
N LYS A 157 -13.41 -1.69 20.98
CA LYS A 157 -14.23 -0.67 20.31
C LYS A 157 -13.50 0.66 20.12
N GLU A 158 -12.20 0.68 20.22
CA GLU A 158 -11.39 1.84 19.91
C GLU A 158 -11.20 1.95 18.39
N ALA A 159 -11.33 3.17 17.84
CA ALA A 159 -11.02 3.46 16.46
C ALA A 159 -9.54 3.81 16.30
N LEU A 160 -8.84 3.09 15.44
CA LEU A 160 -7.43 3.30 15.12
C LEU A 160 -7.26 3.62 13.64
N ARG A 161 -6.22 4.36 13.32
CA ARG A 161 -5.74 4.55 11.95
C ARG A 161 -4.47 3.75 11.76
N LEU A 162 -4.43 2.97 10.69
CA LEU A 162 -3.33 2.06 10.36
C LEU A 162 -2.69 2.49 9.04
N ASN A 163 -1.36 2.43 9.01
CA ASN A 163 -0.58 2.62 7.80
C ASN A 163 0.24 1.35 7.54
N ALA A 164 -0.07 0.64 6.44
CA ALA A 164 0.67 -0.53 5.98
C ALA A 164 1.24 -0.25 4.58
N GLY A 165 2.56 -0.12 4.47
CA GLY A 165 3.17 0.37 3.24
C GLY A 165 2.59 1.72 2.83
N THR A 166 1.96 1.78 1.65
CA THR A 166 1.28 2.97 1.12
C THR A 166 -0.21 3.02 1.46
N ALA A 167 -0.76 1.92 2.00
CA ALA A 167 -2.16 1.86 2.36
C ALA A 167 -2.44 2.57 3.69
N ILE A 168 -3.51 3.37 3.71
CA ILE A 168 -4.02 4.02 4.91
C ILE A 168 -5.46 3.58 5.09
N THR A 169 -5.78 3.01 6.25
CA THR A 169 -7.14 2.61 6.60
C THR A 169 -7.47 2.97 8.04
N ALA A 170 -8.75 3.12 8.33
CA ALA A 170 -9.24 3.14 9.71
C ALA A 170 -9.79 1.75 10.05
N GLY A 171 -9.69 1.37 11.30
CA GLY A 171 -10.25 0.13 11.79
C GLY A 171 -10.82 0.28 13.19
N LEU A 172 -11.71 -0.62 13.54
CA LEU A 172 -12.29 -0.73 14.87
C LEU A 172 -11.71 -1.94 15.58
N VAL A 173 -11.19 -1.74 16.78
CA VAL A 173 -10.69 -2.83 17.61
C VAL A 173 -11.86 -3.71 18.05
N THR A 174 -11.83 -4.97 17.66
CA THR A 174 -12.88 -5.97 17.99
C THR A 174 -12.48 -6.87 19.14
N ASN A 175 -11.18 -7.11 19.34
CA ASN A 175 -10.68 -7.92 20.42
C ASN A 175 -9.29 -7.45 20.85
N VAL A 176 -8.98 -7.59 22.14
CA VAL A 176 -7.65 -7.33 22.73
C VAL A 176 -7.29 -8.52 23.61
N LYS A 177 -6.22 -9.22 23.25
CA LYS A 177 -5.73 -10.37 24.02
C LYS A 177 -4.21 -10.24 24.17
N ASN A 178 -3.77 -9.91 25.39
CA ASN A 178 -2.37 -9.60 25.69
C ASN A 178 -1.83 -8.46 24.78
N ASP A 179 -0.82 -8.75 23.99
CA ASP A 179 -0.18 -7.85 23.01
C ASP A 179 -0.73 -8.00 21.58
N ILE A 180 -1.73 -8.87 21.36
CA ILE A 180 -2.40 -9.06 20.07
C ILE A 180 -3.75 -8.34 20.09
N VAL A 181 -3.97 -7.54 19.05
CA VAL A 181 -5.21 -6.79 18.84
C VAL A 181 -5.81 -7.17 17.50
N THR A 182 -7.08 -7.58 17.52
CA THR A 182 -7.86 -7.84 16.31
C THR A 182 -8.57 -6.56 15.89
N ILE A 183 -8.40 -6.15 14.64
CA ILE A 183 -8.93 -4.88 14.12
C ILE A 183 -9.73 -5.16 12.85
N ALA A 184 -11.03 -4.84 12.86
CA ALA A 184 -11.88 -4.85 11.68
C ALA A 184 -11.62 -3.58 10.86
N LEU A 185 -11.23 -3.71 9.60
CA LEU A 185 -10.81 -2.61 8.74
C LEU A 185 -12.00 -2.01 7.98
N ARG A 186 -12.04 -0.69 7.87
CA ARG A 186 -13.02 0.01 7.03
C ARG A 186 -12.77 -0.20 5.54
N ARG A 187 -11.51 -0.20 5.13
CA ARG A 187 -11.04 -0.55 3.79
C ARG A 187 -10.03 -1.67 3.96
N PRO A 188 -10.17 -2.80 3.27
CA PRO A 188 -9.20 -3.87 3.35
C PRO A 188 -7.83 -3.40 2.85
N ILE A 189 -6.80 -4.03 3.36
CA ILE A 189 -5.43 -3.80 2.94
C ILE A 189 -4.81 -5.10 2.43
N THR A 190 -3.86 -4.96 1.51
CA THR A 190 -3.04 -6.07 1.02
C THR A 190 -1.67 -5.96 1.64
N ALA A 191 -1.27 -6.98 2.38
CA ALA A 191 0.01 -7.00 3.08
C ALA A 191 0.47 -8.43 3.35
N GLU A 192 1.77 -8.64 3.40
CA GLU A 192 2.36 -9.92 3.83
C GLU A 192 2.27 -10.07 5.36
N TYR A 193 2.19 -11.32 5.82
CA TYR A 193 2.41 -11.63 7.24
C TYR A 193 3.79 -11.16 7.68
N ASN A 194 3.93 -10.82 8.94
CA ASN A 194 5.12 -10.19 9.53
C ASN A 194 5.45 -8.78 9.00
N SER A 195 4.59 -8.19 8.17
CA SER A 195 4.74 -6.78 7.76
C SER A 195 4.51 -5.84 8.95
N ARG A 196 5.32 -4.79 8.99
CA ARG A 196 5.16 -3.72 9.99
C ARG A 196 4.11 -2.73 9.58
N ILE A 197 3.30 -2.32 10.54
CA ILE A 197 2.30 -1.26 10.37
C ILE A 197 2.51 -0.17 11.43
N ALA A 198 2.20 1.06 11.06
CA ALA A 198 2.15 2.16 12.00
C ALA A 198 0.73 2.32 12.53
N ILE A 199 0.60 2.57 13.84
CA ILE A 199 -0.69 2.66 14.55
C ILE A 199 -0.85 4.06 15.09
N SER A 200 -1.95 4.72 14.73
CA SER A 200 -2.26 6.05 15.19
C SER A 200 -3.62 6.08 15.89
N ARG A 201 -3.70 6.88 16.95
CA ARG A 201 -4.89 7.18 17.75
C ARG A 201 -5.31 8.63 17.54
N ARG A 202 -6.60 8.88 17.56
CA ARG A 202 -7.10 10.26 17.54
C ARG A 202 -6.99 10.87 18.93
N LEU A 203 -6.16 11.91 19.05
CA LEU A 203 -6.00 12.71 20.26
C LEU A 203 -6.48 14.12 19.97
N GLY A 204 -7.61 14.50 20.56
CA GLY A 204 -8.33 15.71 20.16
C GLY A 204 -8.76 15.62 18.68
N ASP A 205 -8.37 16.60 17.87
CA ASP A 205 -8.73 16.66 16.45
C ASP A 205 -7.67 16.06 15.51
N ARG A 206 -6.59 15.51 16.05
CA ARG A 206 -5.45 15.02 15.25
C ARG A 206 -5.16 13.55 15.49
N TRP A 207 -4.77 12.86 14.41
CA TRP A 207 -4.19 11.53 14.50
C TRP A 207 -2.73 11.62 14.92
N ARG A 208 -2.35 10.88 15.97
CA ARG A 208 -1.00 10.82 16.51
C ARG A 208 -0.50 9.39 16.49
N LEU A 209 0.74 9.22 16.07
CA LEU A 209 1.39 7.91 16.07
C LEU A 209 1.61 7.50 17.54
N ILE A 210 1.08 6.31 17.89
CA ILE A 210 1.12 5.78 19.24
C ILE A 210 1.92 4.49 19.36
N GLY A 211 2.31 3.88 18.25
CA GLY A 211 3.06 2.63 18.26
C GLY A 211 3.19 2.04 16.87
N VAL A 212 3.80 0.88 16.86
CA VAL A 212 3.95 0.03 15.68
C VAL A 212 3.30 -1.32 15.95
N GLY A 213 3.03 -2.07 14.90
CA GLY A 213 2.54 -3.42 15.02
C GLY A 213 3.13 -4.32 13.93
N VAL A 214 3.02 -5.61 14.14
CA VAL A 214 3.39 -6.64 13.17
C VAL A 214 2.15 -7.48 12.89
N ILE A 215 1.82 -7.66 11.63
CA ILE A 215 0.70 -8.51 11.18
C ILE A 215 1.04 -9.96 11.50
N SER A 216 0.16 -10.66 12.22
CA SER A 216 0.35 -12.03 12.70
C SER A 216 -0.63 -13.01 12.06
#